data_f4c76572129f07b81c5e7c2b8d337aa7
#
_entry.id   f4c76572129f07b81c5e7c2b8d337aa7
#
_cell.length_a   1.000
_cell.length_b   1.000
_cell.length_c   1.000
_cell.angle_alpha   90.00
_cell.angle_beta   90.00
_cell.angle_gamma   90.00
#
_symmetry.space_group_name_H-M   'P 1'
#
loop_
_entity.id
_entity.type
_entity.pdbx_description
1 polymer ?
#
loop_
_entity_poly.entity_id
_entity_poly.type
_entity_poly.pdbx_seq_one_letter_code
_entity_poly.pdbx_strand_id
1 'polypeptide(L)'
;MVHVEYPRGYIHPVRKIDPKIIIRFVSDYYHVTQFNVTGKKRFREYCLARQMAIFLIRRMTDLSLKDIAKEFSNIDHTSIMYSIEKMEDYQSVYPAIRADVDLLFVKINNFIN
;
A
#
# COMPACT_ATOMS: atom_id res chain seq x y z
N MET A 1 10.90 6.61 -15.89
CA MET A 1 10.24 6.92 -14.74
C MET A 1 9.28 5.87 -14.42
N VAL A 2 9.31 5.55 -13.33
CA VAL A 2 8.31 4.69 -13.01
C VAL A 2 7.14 5.45 -12.61
N HIS A 3 6.27 5.43 -13.44
CA HIS A 3 5.07 6.09 -13.21
C HIS A 3 4.20 5.12 -12.52
N VAL A 4 3.99 5.31 -11.30
CA VAL A 4 3.19 4.39 -10.56
C VAL A 4 1.73 4.51 -10.85
N GLU A 5 1.38 5.54 -11.59
CA GLU A 5 0.03 5.66 -11.98
C GLU A 5 -0.13 5.01 -13.32
N TYR A 6 -1.16 4.24 -13.50
CA TYR A 6 -1.37 3.57 -14.75
C TYR A 6 -1.96 4.52 -15.76
N PRO A 7 -1.57 4.39 -17.02
CA PRO A 7 -2.19 5.20 -18.06
C PRO A 7 -3.69 4.98 -18.07
N ARG A 8 -4.38 5.97 -18.47
CA ARG A 8 -5.80 5.88 -18.62
C ARG A 8 -6.13 4.75 -19.57
N GLY A 9 -7.03 3.89 -19.17
CA GLY A 9 -7.38 2.72 -19.97
C GLY A 9 -6.44 1.54 -19.79
N TYR A 10 -5.41 1.68 -18.95
CA TYR A 10 -4.51 0.60 -18.69
C TYR A 10 -5.25 -0.55 -18.03
N ILE A 11 -4.94 -1.76 -18.48
CA ILE A 11 -5.51 -2.95 -17.89
C ILE A 11 -4.39 -3.63 -17.13
N HIS A 12 -4.62 -3.88 -15.85
CA HIS A 12 -3.64 -4.56 -15.03
C HIS A 12 -3.31 -5.92 -15.64
N PRO A 13 -2.07 -6.34 -15.52
CA PRO A 13 -1.73 -7.69 -15.92
C PRO A 13 -2.65 -8.68 -15.23
N VAL A 14 -2.92 -9.78 -15.91
CA VAL A 14 -3.80 -10.80 -15.37
C VAL A 14 -3.28 -11.37 -14.07
N ARG A 15 -1.98 -11.27 -13.84
CA ARG A 15 -1.38 -11.77 -12.63
C ARG A 15 -1.97 -11.12 -11.40
N LYS A 16 -2.43 -11.94 -10.48
CA LYS A 16 -2.95 -11.45 -9.22
C LYS A 16 -1.83 -11.43 -8.19
N ILE A 17 -1.73 -10.31 -7.47
CA ILE A 17 -0.76 -10.18 -6.41
C ILE A 17 -1.46 -10.45 -5.09
N ASP A 18 -0.88 -11.33 -4.29
CA ASP A 18 -1.40 -11.58 -2.95
C ASP A 18 -1.08 -10.34 -2.11
N PRO A 19 -2.09 -9.70 -1.50
CA PRO A 19 -1.84 -8.51 -0.69
C PRO A 19 -0.88 -8.76 0.47
N LYS A 20 -0.76 -10.00 0.93
CA LYS A 20 0.18 -10.34 1.99
C LYS A 20 1.63 -10.13 1.58
N ILE A 21 1.92 -10.28 0.29
CA ILE A 21 3.26 -9.99 -0.22
C ILE A 21 3.56 -8.50 -0.07
N ILE A 22 2.60 -7.67 -0.42
CA ILE A 22 2.76 -6.22 -0.29
C ILE A 22 2.95 -5.82 1.16
N ILE A 23 2.13 -6.39 2.05
CA ILE A 23 2.24 -6.12 3.48
C ILE A 23 3.63 -6.51 4.00
N ARG A 24 4.14 -7.64 3.55
CA ARG A 24 5.46 -8.11 3.97
C ARG A 24 6.56 -7.15 3.53
N PHE A 25 6.52 -6.69 2.28
CA PHE A 25 7.53 -5.75 1.79
C PHE A 25 7.48 -4.43 2.57
N VAL A 26 6.29 -3.94 2.85
CA VAL A 26 6.13 -2.70 3.62
C VAL A 26 6.62 -2.89 5.05
N SER A 27 6.27 -4.01 5.66
CA SER A 27 6.71 -4.37 7.00
C SER A 27 8.23 -4.37 7.08
N ASP A 28 8.88 -5.04 6.15
CA ASP A 28 10.35 -5.11 6.13
C ASP A 28 10.97 -3.74 5.89
N TYR A 29 10.38 -2.96 5.01
CA TYR A 29 10.92 -1.66 4.65
C TYR A 29 10.91 -0.68 5.82
N TYR A 30 9.81 -0.66 6.57
CA TYR A 30 9.66 0.27 7.69
C TYR A 30 10.06 -0.34 9.04
N HIS A 31 10.50 -1.60 9.04
CA HIS A 31 10.86 -2.30 10.28
C HIS A 31 9.71 -2.32 11.30
N VAL A 32 8.50 -2.55 10.79
CA VAL A 32 7.30 -2.71 11.60
C VAL A 32 6.78 -4.11 11.35
N THR A 33 6.43 -4.84 12.39
CA THR A 33 5.97 -6.22 12.20
C THR A 33 4.68 -6.25 11.40
N GLN A 34 4.46 -7.34 10.69
CA GLN A 34 3.23 -7.50 9.94
C GLN A 34 2.00 -7.40 10.85
N PHE A 35 2.13 -7.93 12.06
CA PHE A 35 1.07 -7.84 13.05
C PHE A 35 0.69 -6.38 13.32
N ASN A 36 1.67 -5.50 13.46
CA ASN A 36 1.41 -4.09 13.72
C ASN A 36 0.99 -3.32 12.48
N VAL A 37 1.46 -3.72 11.31
CA VAL A 37 0.99 -3.10 10.06
C VAL A 37 -0.51 -3.36 9.88
N THR A 38 -0.95 -4.58 10.12
CA THR A 38 -2.34 -4.96 9.89
C THR A 38 -3.23 -4.77 11.11
N GLY A 39 -2.66 -4.38 12.24
CA GLY A 39 -3.39 -4.18 13.47
C GLY A 39 -4.02 -2.79 13.55
N LYS A 40 -4.49 -2.47 14.75
CA LYS A 40 -5.24 -1.23 14.96
C LYS A 40 -4.53 -0.23 15.85
N LYS A 41 -3.32 -0.56 16.32
CA LYS A 41 -2.57 0.37 17.15
C LYS A 41 -2.21 1.62 16.36
N ARG A 42 -2.21 2.75 17.03
CA ARG A 42 -2.08 4.04 16.37
C ARG A 42 -0.76 4.74 16.60
N PHE A 43 0.30 3.99 16.86
CA PHE A 43 1.63 4.60 16.86
C PHE A 43 1.92 5.13 15.47
N ARG A 44 2.60 6.26 15.42
CA ARG A 44 2.85 6.97 14.15
C ARG A 44 3.48 6.05 13.11
N GLU A 45 4.52 5.31 13.50
CA GLU A 45 5.22 4.46 12.55
C GLU A 45 4.35 3.30 12.05
N TYR A 46 3.43 2.82 12.88
CA TYR A 46 2.50 1.77 12.45
C TYR A 46 1.47 2.33 11.49
N CYS A 47 0.99 3.54 11.76
CA CYS A 47 0.00 4.17 10.89
C CYS A 47 0.60 4.47 9.51
N LEU A 48 1.83 4.95 9.46
CA LEU A 48 2.46 5.23 8.18
C LEU A 48 2.66 3.95 7.38
N ALA A 49 3.18 2.90 8.01
CA ALA A 49 3.36 1.62 7.33
C ALA A 49 2.03 1.06 6.85
N ARG A 50 1.00 1.15 7.68
CA ARG A 50 -0.34 0.67 7.33
C ARG A 50 -0.90 1.43 6.14
N GLN A 51 -0.79 2.74 6.15
CA GLN A 51 -1.28 3.58 5.07
C GLN A 51 -0.53 3.29 3.77
N MET A 52 0.78 3.08 3.87
CA MET A 52 1.58 2.73 2.70
C MET A 52 1.14 1.38 2.13
N ALA A 53 0.93 0.38 2.99
CA ALA A 53 0.51 -0.94 2.54
C ALA A 53 -0.86 -0.87 1.88
N ILE A 54 -1.81 -0.17 2.49
CA ILE A 54 -3.14 0.00 1.92
C ILE A 54 -3.07 0.66 0.55
N PHE A 55 -2.29 1.73 0.45
CA PHE A 55 -2.13 2.47 -0.78
C PHE A 55 -1.56 1.58 -1.89
N LEU A 56 -0.51 0.83 -1.60
CA LEU A 56 0.11 -0.03 -2.58
C LEU A 56 -0.80 -1.19 -3.00
N ILE A 57 -1.54 -1.75 -2.06
CA ILE A 57 -2.48 -2.82 -2.40
C ILE A 57 -3.56 -2.26 -3.34
N ARG A 58 -4.06 -1.08 -3.04
CA ARG A 58 -5.06 -0.46 -3.91
C ARG A 58 -4.50 -0.21 -5.31
N ARG A 59 -3.23 0.20 -5.38
CA ARG A 59 -2.57 0.56 -6.63
C ARG A 59 -2.19 -0.66 -7.46
N MET A 60 -1.83 -1.74 -6.81
CA MET A 60 -1.20 -2.89 -7.47
C MET A 60 -2.12 -4.10 -7.59
N THR A 61 -3.32 -4.04 -7.04
CA THR A 61 -4.27 -5.15 -7.14
C THR A 61 -5.63 -4.64 -7.56
N ASP A 62 -6.52 -5.57 -7.88
CA ASP A 62 -7.91 -5.25 -8.22
C ASP A 62 -8.84 -5.45 -7.03
N LEU A 63 -8.30 -5.55 -5.83
CA LEU A 63 -9.11 -5.78 -4.66
C LEU A 63 -10.03 -4.59 -4.38
N SER A 64 -11.25 -4.91 -3.96
CA SER A 64 -12.20 -3.90 -3.53
C SER A 64 -11.77 -3.32 -2.19
N LEU A 65 -12.32 -2.18 -1.83
CA LEU A 65 -12.05 -1.58 -0.52
C LEU A 65 -12.42 -2.55 0.60
N LYS A 66 -13.50 -3.29 0.42
CA LYS A 66 -13.94 -4.27 1.40
C LYS A 66 -12.93 -5.41 1.55
N ASP A 67 -12.40 -5.87 0.43
CA ASP A 67 -11.41 -6.96 0.47
C ASP A 67 -10.09 -6.48 1.07
N ILE A 68 -9.71 -5.26 0.78
CA ILE A 68 -8.51 -4.67 1.40
C ILE A 68 -8.72 -4.60 2.92
N ALA A 69 -9.90 -4.16 3.36
CA ALA A 69 -10.18 -4.04 4.79
C ALA A 69 -10.01 -5.36 5.53
N LYS A 70 -10.30 -6.47 4.87
CA LYS A 70 -10.13 -7.79 5.50
C LYS A 70 -8.70 -8.09 5.85
N GLU A 71 -7.75 -7.51 5.13
CA GLU A 71 -6.33 -7.71 5.42
C GLU A 71 -5.86 -6.86 6.58
N PHE A 72 -6.65 -5.89 7.02
CA PHE A 72 -6.27 -4.94 8.06
C PHE A 72 -7.25 -4.99 9.24
N SER A 73 -7.52 -6.19 9.72
CA SER A 73 -8.36 -6.41 10.90
C SER A 73 -9.78 -5.91 10.71
N ASN A 74 -10.27 -5.99 9.50
CA ASN A 74 -11.64 -5.58 9.15
C ASN A 74 -11.96 -4.14 9.57
N ILE A 75 -11.00 -3.24 9.41
CA ILE A 75 -11.30 -1.82 9.62
C ILE A 75 -12.33 -1.41 8.57
N ASP A 76 -13.11 -0.36 8.89
CA ASP A 76 -14.15 0.01 7.97
C ASP A 76 -13.55 0.65 6.72
N HIS A 77 -14.27 0.58 5.62
CA HIS A 77 -13.69 1.01 4.36
C HIS A 77 -13.54 2.53 4.25
N THR A 78 -14.19 3.30 5.14
CA THR A 78 -13.92 4.72 5.23
C THR A 78 -12.47 4.94 5.67
N SER A 79 -11.98 4.11 6.60
CA SER A 79 -10.58 4.18 7.02
C SER A 79 -9.64 3.79 5.89
N ILE A 80 -10.04 2.83 5.06
CA ILE A 80 -9.25 2.46 3.89
C ILE A 80 -9.15 3.64 2.93
N MET A 81 -10.27 4.28 2.63
CA MET A 81 -10.29 5.45 1.75
C MET A 81 -9.46 6.59 2.32
N TYR A 82 -9.58 6.82 3.63
CA TYR A 82 -8.80 7.85 4.30
C TYR A 82 -7.29 7.60 4.12
N SER A 83 -6.88 6.35 4.30
CA SER A 83 -5.47 5.99 4.15
C SER A 83 -4.96 6.24 2.75
N ILE A 84 -5.77 5.92 1.74
CA ILE A 84 -5.39 6.14 0.35
C ILE A 84 -5.24 7.63 0.08
N GLU A 85 -6.20 8.43 0.52
CA GLU A 85 -6.14 9.88 0.32
C GLU A 85 -4.97 10.50 1.04
N LYS A 86 -4.70 10.05 2.26
CA LYS A 86 -3.55 10.56 3.01
C LYS A 86 -2.24 10.29 2.29
N MET A 87 -2.09 9.10 1.74
CA MET A 87 -0.87 8.77 1.02
C MET A 87 -0.73 9.57 -0.26
N GLU A 88 -1.83 9.88 -0.92
CA GLU A 88 -1.79 10.77 -2.08
C GLU A 88 -1.33 12.16 -1.67
N ASP A 89 -1.89 12.67 -0.57
CA ASP A 89 -1.51 13.99 -0.06
C ASP A 89 -0.03 14.02 0.37
N TYR A 90 0.41 13.00 1.08
CA TYR A 90 1.79 12.94 1.56
C TYR A 90 2.78 12.95 0.40
N GLN A 91 2.46 12.27 -0.69
CA GLN A 91 3.35 12.23 -1.84
C GLN A 91 3.51 13.61 -2.49
N SER A 92 2.49 14.43 -2.43
CA SER A 92 2.59 15.78 -3.00
C SER A 92 3.34 16.75 -2.10
N VAL A 93 3.47 16.42 -0.81
CA VAL A 93 4.08 17.31 0.18
C VAL A 93 5.47 16.83 0.60
N TYR A 94 5.66 15.52 0.72
CA TYR A 94 6.89 14.95 1.26
C TYR A 94 7.61 14.12 0.19
N PRO A 95 8.69 14.66 -0.38
CA PRO A 95 9.44 13.90 -1.41
C PRO A 95 9.94 12.56 -0.92
N ALA A 96 10.25 12.44 0.37
CA ALA A 96 10.70 11.17 0.92
C ALA A 96 9.62 10.10 0.85
N ILE A 97 8.36 10.46 1.08
CA ILE A 97 7.25 9.51 0.97
C ILE A 97 7.08 9.08 -0.48
N ARG A 98 7.18 10.03 -1.41
CA ARG A 98 7.09 9.70 -2.83
C ARG A 98 8.19 8.74 -3.24
N ALA A 99 9.40 8.95 -2.74
CA ALA A 99 10.53 8.08 -3.03
C ALA A 99 10.27 6.67 -2.45
N ASP A 100 9.69 6.58 -1.26
CA ASP A 100 9.36 5.30 -0.66
C ASP A 100 8.34 4.53 -1.50
N VAL A 101 7.31 5.22 -1.99
CA VAL A 101 6.30 4.61 -2.84
C VAL A 101 6.95 4.03 -4.10
N ASP A 102 7.78 4.83 -4.75
CA ASP A 102 8.42 4.41 -6.00
C ASP A 102 9.33 3.21 -5.76
N LEU A 103 10.11 3.24 -4.70
CA LEU A 103 11.05 2.17 -4.41
C LEU A 103 10.32 0.87 -4.07
N LEU A 104 9.30 0.96 -3.22
CA LEU A 104 8.52 -0.22 -2.85
C LEU A 104 7.81 -0.81 -4.07
N PHE A 105 7.25 0.05 -4.91
CA PHE A 105 6.60 -0.40 -6.12
C PHE A 105 7.55 -1.21 -6.99
N VAL A 106 8.76 -0.70 -7.19
CA VAL A 106 9.76 -1.38 -8.02
C VAL A 106 10.18 -2.70 -7.38
N LYS A 107 10.42 -2.70 -6.08
CA LYS A 107 10.84 -3.92 -5.38
C LYS A 107 9.79 -5.01 -5.46
N ILE A 108 8.54 -4.65 -5.21
CA ILE A 108 7.45 -5.62 -5.26
C ILE A 108 7.27 -6.14 -6.68
N ASN A 109 7.28 -5.24 -7.63
CA ASN A 109 7.10 -5.61 -9.02
C ASN A 109 8.19 -6.54 -9.50
N ASN A 110 9.43 -6.30 -9.11
CA ASN A 110 10.54 -7.17 -9.46
C ASN A 110 10.42 -8.53 -8.81
N PHE A 111 9.90 -8.58 -7.59
CA PHE A 111 9.74 -9.85 -6.88
C PHE A 111 8.71 -10.74 -7.57
N ILE A 112 7.62 -10.17 -8.05
CA ILE A 112 6.54 -10.97 -8.63
C ILE A 112 6.76 -11.27 -10.11
N ASN A 113 7.69 -10.61 -10.74
CA ASN A 113 8.07 -10.91 -12.10
C ASN A 113 9.27 -11.85 -12.08
#